data_2d2f8ac8b99e3997d644081064872d8a
#
_entry.id   2d2f8ac8b99e3997d644081064872d8a
#
_cell.length_a   1.000
_cell.length_b   1.000
_cell.length_c   1.000
_cell.angle_alpha   90.00
_cell.angle_beta   90.00
_cell.angle_gamma   90.00
#
_symmetry.space_group_name_H-M   'P 1'
#
loop_
_entity.id
_entity.type
_entity.pdbx_description
1 polymer ?
#
loop_
_entity_poly.entity_id
_entity_poly.type
_entity_poly.pdbx_seq_one_letter_code
_entity_poly.pdbx_strand_id
1 'polypeptide(L)'
;GATQYPSVDLQDGRWMSDTTPMIAWLEQDRPGPSVIPSDPVQRYLSLLVEDYADEWLWRPAMYYRWSYAPDRYLASTRLAEEIIRVPGVPLGARRRWVAKRQERLFVSGDGVESSNRDHVESSYLNLLDWLQVIFTERPFMLGGRPTIADFGLMGPFWRHFVHDPTPARLMQDRAP
;
A
#
# COMPACT_ATOMS: atom_id res chain seq x y z
N GLY A 1 18.48 11.69 11.40
CA GLY A 1 17.37 11.89 10.48
C GLY A 1 16.56 10.62 10.35
N ALA A 2 15.33 10.72 9.87
CA ALA A 2 14.44 9.58 9.70
C ALA A 2 15.03 8.56 8.73
N THR A 3 14.96 7.30 9.09
CA THR A 3 15.45 6.16 8.27
C THR A 3 14.31 5.46 7.53
N GLN A 4 13.06 5.75 7.87
CA GLN A 4 11.84 5.19 7.29
C GLN A 4 10.84 6.29 6.94
N TYR A 5 9.94 6.04 6.00
CA TYR A 5 8.87 6.93 5.58
C TYR A 5 7.51 6.21 5.70
N PRO A 6 6.45 6.94 6.10
CA PRO A 6 6.43 8.35 6.47
C PRO A 6 7.16 8.64 7.79
N SER A 7 7.61 9.90 7.97
CA SER A 7 8.24 10.34 9.22
C SER A 7 7.74 11.73 9.61
N VAL A 8 7.57 11.95 10.91
CA VAL A 8 7.14 13.23 11.50
C VAL A 8 8.21 13.75 12.44
N ASP A 9 8.58 15.02 12.25
CA ASP A 9 9.41 15.77 13.20
C ASP A 9 8.48 16.40 14.27
N LEU A 10 8.66 16.04 15.52
CA LEU A 10 7.87 16.54 16.63
C LEU A 10 8.37 17.91 17.15
N GLN A 11 9.35 18.54 16.51
CA GLN A 11 9.93 19.84 16.85
C GLN A 11 10.64 19.93 18.22
N ASP A 12 10.65 18.84 18.97
CA ASP A 12 11.39 18.71 20.24
C ASP A 12 12.66 17.84 20.11
N GLY A 13 13.08 17.60 18.87
CA GLY A 13 14.21 16.74 18.51
C GLY A 13 13.88 15.26 18.38
N ARG A 14 12.64 14.84 18.62
CA ARG A 14 12.17 13.48 18.40
C ARG A 14 11.59 13.32 17.00
N TRP A 15 11.79 12.14 16.43
CA TRP A 15 11.22 11.73 15.16
C TRP A 15 10.35 10.49 15.36
N MET A 16 9.20 10.47 14.72
CA MET A 16 8.37 9.27 14.63
C MET A 16 8.39 8.76 13.20
N SER A 17 8.45 7.45 13.06
CA SER A 17 8.24 6.72 11.80
C SER A 17 7.26 5.59 12.05
N ASP A 18 6.61 5.09 10.98
CA ASP A 18 5.52 4.12 11.03
C ASP A 18 4.16 4.77 11.36
N THR A 19 3.16 4.46 10.50
CA THR A 19 1.83 5.09 10.57
C THR A 19 1.03 4.66 11.78
N THR A 20 1.13 3.40 12.20
CA THR A 20 0.37 2.85 13.33
C THR A 20 0.70 3.55 14.65
N PRO A 21 1.98 3.66 15.11
CA PRO A 21 2.30 4.45 16.29
C PRO A 21 2.05 5.95 16.12
N MET A 22 2.17 6.52 14.90
CA MET A 22 1.80 7.91 14.66
C MET A 22 0.32 8.17 14.91
N ILE A 23 -0.57 7.31 14.42
CA ILE A 23 -2.02 7.41 14.64
C ILE A 23 -2.31 7.28 16.14
N ALA A 24 -1.73 6.31 16.83
CA ALA A 24 -1.92 6.13 18.26
C ALA A 24 -1.46 7.34 19.08
N TRP A 25 -0.37 7.97 18.67
CA TRP A 25 0.11 9.22 19.30
C TRP A 25 -0.82 10.40 19.03
N LEU A 26 -1.28 10.58 17.77
CA LEU A 26 -2.22 11.65 17.40
C LEU A 26 -3.56 11.53 18.13
N GLU A 27 -4.05 10.33 18.35
CA GLU A 27 -5.27 10.06 19.13
C GLU A 27 -5.16 10.57 20.58
N GLN A 28 -3.95 10.59 21.15
CA GLN A 28 -3.70 11.10 22.50
C GLN A 28 -3.41 12.60 22.52
N ASP A 29 -2.64 13.10 21.55
CA ASP A 29 -2.19 14.51 21.50
C ASP A 29 -3.26 15.46 20.98
N ARG A 30 -4.17 14.97 20.13
CA ARG A 30 -5.22 15.75 19.45
C ARG A 30 -6.61 15.21 19.79
N PRO A 31 -7.22 15.63 20.90
CA PRO A 31 -8.56 15.16 21.25
C PRO A 31 -9.58 15.57 20.17
N GLY A 32 -10.34 14.57 19.71
CA GLY A 32 -11.32 14.69 18.63
C GLY A 32 -12.10 13.40 18.45
N PRO A 33 -12.87 13.27 17.36
CA PRO A 33 -13.50 11.99 17.02
C PRO A 33 -12.44 10.93 16.71
N SER A 34 -12.27 9.97 17.61
CA SER A 34 -11.28 8.89 17.47
C SER A 34 -11.51 8.05 16.23
N VAL A 35 -10.44 7.72 15.49
CA VAL A 35 -10.47 6.73 14.38
C VAL A 35 -10.32 5.29 14.87
N ILE A 36 -10.01 5.11 16.16
CA ILE A 36 -9.97 3.80 16.80
C ILE A 36 -11.31 3.60 17.54
N PRO A 37 -12.14 2.62 17.13
CA PRO A 37 -13.43 2.38 17.76
C PRO A 37 -13.32 2.07 19.25
N SER A 38 -14.29 2.54 20.04
CA SER A 38 -14.39 2.22 21.48
C SER A 38 -15.00 0.85 21.73
N ASP A 39 -15.88 0.37 20.85
CA ASP A 39 -16.42 -0.98 20.90
C ASP A 39 -15.29 -2.01 20.70
N PRO A 40 -15.13 -3.00 21.58
CA PRO A 40 -14.00 -3.94 21.52
C PRO A 40 -13.95 -4.77 20.23
N VAL A 41 -15.11 -5.16 19.69
CA VAL A 41 -15.17 -5.97 18.47
C VAL A 41 -14.81 -5.13 17.26
N GLN A 42 -15.38 -3.93 17.12
CA GLN A 42 -15.03 -3.01 16.04
C GLN A 42 -13.56 -2.57 16.12
N ARG A 43 -13.07 -2.34 17.33
CA ARG A 43 -11.64 -2.04 17.54
C ARG A 43 -10.75 -3.17 17.05
N TYR A 44 -11.03 -4.40 17.44
CA TYR A 44 -10.27 -5.58 17.00
C TYR A 44 -10.30 -5.71 15.46
N LEU A 45 -11.49 -5.61 14.86
CA LEU A 45 -11.64 -5.72 13.41
C LEU A 45 -10.94 -4.59 12.67
N SER A 46 -10.99 -3.36 13.19
CA SER A 46 -10.32 -2.22 12.54
C SER A 46 -8.81 -2.35 12.55
N LEU A 47 -8.23 -2.82 13.66
CA LEU A 47 -6.79 -3.08 13.77
C LEU A 47 -6.35 -4.26 12.91
N LEU A 48 -7.17 -5.33 12.83
CA LEU A 48 -6.88 -6.49 11.98
C LEU A 48 -6.87 -6.12 10.49
N VAL A 49 -7.81 -5.27 10.05
CA VAL A 49 -7.85 -4.81 8.66
C VAL A 49 -6.69 -3.87 8.36
N GLU A 50 -6.31 -3.02 9.29
CA GLU A 50 -5.16 -2.13 9.15
C GLU A 50 -3.86 -2.94 9.02
N ASP A 51 -3.61 -3.88 9.92
CA ASP A 51 -2.45 -4.79 9.87
C ASP A 51 -2.42 -5.59 8.56
N TYR A 52 -3.56 -6.15 8.14
CA TYR A 52 -3.68 -6.82 6.85
C TYR A 52 -3.32 -5.91 5.67
N ALA A 53 -3.77 -4.67 5.69
CA ALA A 53 -3.53 -3.72 4.62
C ALA A 53 -2.06 -3.30 4.55
N ASP A 54 -1.42 -3.05 5.68
CA ASP A 54 -0.03 -2.61 5.76
C ASP A 54 0.95 -3.75 5.44
N GLU A 55 0.76 -4.92 6.03
CA GLU A 55 1.71 -6.02 5.96
C GLU A 55 1.48 -6.99 4.77
N TRP A 56 0.23 -7.19 4.36
CA TRP A 56 -0.09 -8.24 3.37
C TRP A 56 -0.37 -7.72 1.97
N LEU A 57 -0.95 -6.52 1.82
CA LEU A 57 -1.26 -5.96 0.49
C LEU A 57 -0.01 -5.47 -0.27
N TRP A 58 1.10 -5.36 0.41
CA TRP A 58 2.39 -5.11 -0.22
C TRP A 58 2.75 -6.17 -1.29
N ARG A 59 2.51 -7.45 -1.01
CA ARG A 59 2.84 -8.55 -1.93
C ARG A 59 2.11 -8.44 -3.27
N PRO A 60 0.77 -8.38 -3.33
CA PRO A 60 0.08 -8.19 -4.60
C PRO A 60 0.42 -6.84 -5.25
N ALA A 61 0.60 -5.77 -4.48
CA ALA A 61 0.97 -4.48 -5.03
C ALA A 61 2.33 -4.53 -5.76
N MET A 62 3.33 -5.12 -5.15
CA MET A 62 4.65 -5.26 -5.77
C MET A 62 4.65 -6.29 -6.91
N TYR A 63 3.88 -7.36 -6.76
CA TYR A 63 3.73 -8.34 -7.82
C TYR A 63 3.14 -7.71 -9.09
N TYR A 64 2.01 -7.01 -9.04
CA TYR A 64 1.44 -6.31 -10.20
C TYR A 64 2.43 -5.31 -10.79
N ARG A 65 3.03 -4.47 -9.97
CA ARG A 65 3.98 -3.43 -10.41
C ARG A 65 5.19 -3.97 -11.17
N TRP A 66 5.74 -5.11 -10.76
CA TRP A 66 7.01 -5.59 -11.31
C TRP A 66 6.88 -6.79 -12.24
N SER A 67 5.76 -7.51 -12.24
CA SER A 67 5.53 -8.68 -13.09
C SER A 67 4.80 -8.35 -14.40
N TYR A 68 3.96 -7.32 -14.41
CA TYR A 68 3.24 -6.91 -15.61
C TYR A 68 4.00 -5.86 -16.42
N ALA A 69 4.07 -6.05 -17.75
CA ALA A 69 4.91 -5.23 -18.62
C ALA A 69 4.59 -3.72 -18.60
N PRO A 70 3.32 -3.27 -18.67
CA PRO A 70 2.99 -1.85 -18.65
C PRO A 70 3.35 -1.20 -17.30
N ASP A 71 3.08 -1.89 -16.20
CA ASP A 71 3.33 -1.41 -14.84
C ASP A 71 4.83 -1.33 -14.56
N ARG A 72 5.55 -2.38 -14.90
CA ARG A 72 7.02 -2.45 -14.82
C ARG A 72 7.70 -1.36 -15.65
N TYR A 73 7.19 -1.09 -16.84
CA TYR A 73 7.70 -0.01 -17.68
C TYR A 73 7.53 1.35 -17.00
N LEU A 74 6.32 1.65 -16.54
CA LEU A 74 5.98 2.92 -15.90
C LEU A 74 6.80 3.13 -14.61
N ALA A 75 6.76 2.17 -13.70
CA ALA A 75 7.46 2.24 -12.41
C ALA A 75 8.98 2.36 -12.57
N SER A 76 9.57 1.54 -13.44
CA SER A 76 11.01 1.60 -13.69
C SER A 76 11.45 2.91 -14.36
N THR A 77 10.61 3.50 -15.21
CA THR A 77 10.88 4.80 -15.84
C THR A 77 10.88 5.90 -14.77
N ARG A 78 9.84 6.01 -13.96
CA ARG A 78 9.73 7.01 -12.89
C ARG A 78 10.91 6.92 -11.92
N LEU A 79 11.24 5.73 -11.43
CA LEU A 79 12.36 5.54 -10.52
C LEU A 79 13.72 5.90 -11.16
N ALA A 80 13.91 5.55 -12.43
CA ALA A 80 15.17 5.86 -13.14
C ALA A 80 15.32 7.36 -13.45
N GLU A 81 14.23 8.08 -13.67
CA GLU A 81 14.26 9.51 -13.96
C GLU A 81 14.36 10.38 -12.70
N GLU A 82 13.60 10.03 -11.67
CA GLU A 82 13.44 10.86 -10.48
C GLU A 82 14.48 10.57 -9.39
N ILE A 83 14.79 9.30 -9.15
CA ILE A 83 15.58 8.87 -7.99
C ILE A 83 16.98 8.42 -8.40
N ILE A 84 17.10 7.58 -9.44
CA ILE A 84 18.37 6.94 -9.81
C ILE A 84 19.01 7.69 -11.00
N ARG A 85 19.53 8.86 -10.70
CA ARG A 85 20.23 9.71 -11.69
C ARG A 85 21.72 9.38 -11.67
N VAL A 86 22.16 8.54 -12.62
CA VAL A 86 23.58 8.22 -12.79
C VAL A 86 24.08 8.89 -14.07
N PRO A 87 24.99 9.88 -13.96
CA PRO A 87 25.55 10.56 -15.13
C PRO A 87 26.22 9.58 -16.12
N GLY A 88 25.97 9.75 -17.40
CA GLY A 88 26.58 8.92 -18.46
C GLY A 88 25.91 7.56 -18.67
N VAL A 89 24.96 7.15 -17.84
CA VAL A 89 24.22 5.88 -18.01
C VAL A 89 22.88 6.15 -18.71
N PRO A 90 22.64 5.55 -19.90
CA PRO A 90 21.40 5.72 -20.63
C PRO A 90 20.17 5.30 -19.81
N LEU A 91 19.04 6.00 -19.97
CA LEU A 91 17.78 5.73 -19.27
C LEU A 91 17.35 4.26 -19.39
N GLY A 92 17.43 3.68 -20.59
CA GLY A 92 17.06 2.28 -20.83
C GLY A 92 17.88 1.27 -20.01
N ALA A 93 19.16 1.55 -19.76
CA ALA A 93 20.02 0.72 -18.93
C ALA A 93 19.64 0.86 -17.45
N ARG A 94 19.42 2.10 -16.98
CA ARG A 94 18.97 2.39 -15.60
C ARG A 94 17.62 1.73 -15.31
N ARG A 95 16.66 1.82 -16.23
CA ARG A 95 15.35 1.16 -16.12
C ARG A 95 15.46 -0.35 -15.97
N ARG A 96 16.25 -1.01 -16.85
CA ARG A 96 16.45 -2.47 -16.77
C ARG A 96 17.07 -2.90 -15.45
N TRP A 97 18.06 -2.14 -14.98
CA TRP A 97 18.69 -2.40 -13.68
C TRP A 97 17.69 -2.24 -12.52
N VAL A 98 16.92 -1.13 -12.50
CA VAL A 98 15.88 -0.89 -11.49
C VAL A 98 14.86 -2.02 -11.50
N ALA A 99 14.28 -2.32 -12.65
CA ALA A 99 13.25 -3.33 -12.75
C ALA A 99 13.73 -4.70 -12.23
N LYS A 100 14.94 -5.12 -12.64
CA LYS A 100 15.52 -6.40 -12.17
C LYS A 100 15.80 -6.40 -10.66
N ARG A 101 16.31 -5.27 -10.13
CA ARG A 101 16.58 -5.12 -8.71
C ARG A 101 15.28 -5.19 -7.88
N GLN A 102 14.26 -4.44 -8.29
CA GLN A 102 12.99 -4.36 -7.57
C GLN A 102 12.22 -5.68 -7.61
N GLU A 103 12.16 -6.33 -8.77
CA GLU A 103 11.56 -7.67 -8.90
C GLU A 103 12.23 -8.68 -7.96
N ARG A 104 13.56 -8.69 -7.92
CA ARG A 104 14.30 -9.60 -7.03
C ARG A 104 14.05 -9.32 -5.55
N LEU A 105 13.94 -8.05 -5.15
CA LEU A 105 13.80 -7.68 -3.74
C LEU A 105 12.35 -7.81 -3.26
N PHE A 106 11.39 -7.34 -4.05
CA PHE A 106 10.01 -7.12 -3.62
C PHE A 106 8.98 -8.07 -4.27
N VAL A 107 9.42 -8.97 -5.11
CA VAL A 107 8.60 -10.07 -5.61
C VAL A 107 9.21 -11.39 -5.13
N SER A 108 10.35 -11.79 -5.70
CA SER A 108 11.00 -13.04 -5.29
C SER A 108 11.50 -13.03 -3.85
N GLY A 109 12.01 -11.88 -3.36
CA GLY A 109 12.47 -11.69 -1.98
C GLY A 109 11.36 -11.79 -0.96
N ASP A 110 10.14 -11.37 -1.33
CA ASP A 110 8.92 -11.50 -0.51
C ASP A 110 8.19 -12.84 -0.70
N GLY A 111 8.84 -13.80 -1.34
CA GLY A 111 8.35 -15.16 -1.48
C GLY A 111 7.29 -15.34 -2.57
N VAL A 112 7.14 -14.41 -3.51
CA VAL A 112 6.23 -14.58 -4.64
C VAL A 112 6.95 -15.33 -5.78
N GLU A 113 6.48 -16.53 -6.05
CA GLU A 113 7.04 -17.47 -7.03
C GLU A 113 5.97 -17.91 -8.03
N SER A 114 6.39 -18.61 -9.08
CA SER A 114 5.47 -19.16 -10.09
C SER A 114 4.40 -20.09 -9.51
N SER A 115 4.72 -20.76 -8.40
CA SER A 115 3.83 -21.71 -7.72
C SER A 115 2.69 -21.04 -6.92
N ASN A 116 2.85 -19.78 -6.49
CA ASN A 116 1.88 -19.08 -5.64
C ASN A 116 1.34 -17.78 -6.22
N ARG A 117 1.79 -17.35 -7.40
CA ARG A 117 1.34 -16.10 -8.02
C ARG A 117 -0.17 -16.02 -8.20
N ASP A 118 -0.82 -17.13 -8.59
CA ASP A 118 -2.27 -17.16 -8.79
C ASP A 118 -3.02 -16.90 -7.46
N HIS A 119 -2.45 -17.35 -6.33
CA HIS A 119 -2.95 -17.04 -5.01
C HIS A 119 -2.76 -15.55 -4.67
N VAL A 120 -1.61 -14.97 -5.00
CA VAL A 120 -1.33 -13.54 -4.78
C VAL A 120 -2.29 -12.65 -5.60
N GLU A 121 -2.52 -12.98 -6.87
CA GLU A 121 -3.50 -12.29 -7.70
C GLU A 121 -4.93 -12.43 -7.15
N SER A 122 -5.32 -13.66 -6.81
CA SER A 122 -6.65 -13.94 -6.26
C SER A 122 -6.90 -13.19 -4.94
N SER A 123 -5.89 -12.98 -4.12
CA SER A 123 -6.03 -12.23 -2.86
C SER A 123 -6.47 -10.78 -3.12
N TYR A 124 -5.89 -10.12 -4.12
CA TYR A 124 -6.30 -8.77 -4.52
C TYR A 124 -7.69 -8.74 -5.15
N LEU A 125 -7.98 -9.68 -6.05
CA LEU A 125 -9.29 -9.75 -6.72
C LEU A 125 -10.42 -10.02 -5.73
N ASN A 126 -10.24 -10.94 -4.80
CA ASN A 126 -11.21 -11.23 -3.74
C ASN A 126 -11.41 -10.02 -2.83
N LEU A 127 -10.33 -9.30 -2.49
CA LEU A 127 -10.43 -8.08 -1.70
C LEU A 127 -11.29 -7.03 -2.42
N LEU A 128 -11.10 -6.82 -3.73
CA LEU A 128 -11.92 -5.89 -4.50
C LEU A 128 -13.41 -6.28 -4.47
N ASP A 129 -13.71 -7.57 -4.66
CA ASP A 129 -15.09 -8.07 -4.62
C ASP A 129 -15.73 -7.83 -3.23
N TRP A 130 -14.99 -8.05 -2.15
CA TRP A 130 -15.47 -7.77 -0.78
C TRP A 130 -15.66 -6.27 -0.52
N LEU A 131 -14.70 -5.44 -0.95
CA LEU A 131 -14.79 -3.99 -0.78
C LEU A 131 -15.96 -3.40 -1.57
N GLN A 132 -16.24 -3.92 -2.77
CA GLN A 132 -17.40 -3.51 -3.55
C GLN A 132 -18.71 -3.76 -2.79
N VAL A 133 -18.88 -4.94 -2.19
CA VAL A 133 -20.06 -5.24 -1.36
C VAL A 133 -20.13 -4.29 -0.17
N ILE A 134 -19.04 -4.13 0.55
CA ILE A 134 -18.99 -3.28 1.76
C ILE A 134 -19.36 -1.83 1.44
N PHE A 135 -18.74 -1.24 0.42
CA PHE A 135 -18.92 0.19 0.10
C PHE A 135 -20.22 0.47 -0.68
N THR A 136 -20.88 -0.55 -1.22
CA THR A 136 -22.25 -0.42 -1.72
C THR A 136 -23.25 -0.24 -0.56
N GLU A 137 -23.01 -0.87 0.58
CA GLU A 137 -23.90 -0.84 1.73
C GLU A 137 -23.62 0.32 2.70
N ARG A 138 -22.36 0.77 2.79
CA ARG A 138 -21.93 1.76 3.79
C ARG A 138 -20.71 2.55 3.31
N PRO A 139 -20.53 3.80 3.76
CA PRO A 139 -19.48 4.69 3.26
C PRO A 139 -18.07 4.35 3.76
N PHE A 140 -17.93 3.55 4.83
CA PHE A 140 -16.64 3.17 5.42
C PHE A 140 -16.64 1.70 5.86
N MET A 141 -15.45 1.13 6.05
CA MET A 141 -15.27 -0.30 6.37
C MET A 141 -16.17 -0.82 7.49
N LEU A 142 -16.33 -0.07 8.57
CA LEU A 142 -17.08 -0.48 9.76
C LEU A 142 -18.36 0.32 9.99
N GLY A 143 -18.85 1.09 9.03
CA GLY A 143 -20.11 1.81 9.15
C GLY A 143 -20.13 3.23 8.63
N GLY A 144 -20.69 4.17 9.41
CA GLY A 144 -20.98 5.55 8.98
C GLY A 144 -19.83 6.54 9.17
N ARG A 145 -18.67 6.13 9.69
CA ARG A 145 -17.50 7.00 9.93
C ARG A 145 -16.20 6.25 9.66
N PRO A 146 -15.13 6.96 9.25
CA PRO A 146 -13.83 6.34 9.01
C PRO A 146 -13.23 5.79 10.31
N THR A 147 -12.51 4.70 10.17
CA THR A 147 -11.73 4.05 11.23
C THR A 147 -10.29 3.83 10.75
N ILE A 148 -9.41 3.36 11.64
CA ILE A 148 -8.04 3.02 11.26
C ILE A 148 -7.97 1.99 10.12
N ALA A 149 -9.00 1.12 9.97
CA ALA A 149 -9.13 0.20 8.85
C ALA A 149 -9.19 0.92 7.48
N ASP A 150 -9.92 2.03 7.41
CA ASP A 150 -10.06 2.81 6.17
C ASP A 150 -8.74 3.51 5.81
N PHE A 151 -8.02 4.02 6.80
CA PHE A 151 -6.69 4.61 6.60
C PHE A 151 -5.65 3.57 6.20
N GLY A 152 -5.65 2.40 6.83
CA GLY A 152 -4.79 1.27 6.47
C GLY A 152 -4.98 0.85 5.01
N LEU A 153 -6.22 0.64 4.58
CA LEU A 153 -6.54 0.31 3.18
C LEU A 153 -6.16 1.43 2.21
N MET A 154 -6.38 2.69 2.58
CA MET A 154 -6.03 3.83 1.73
C MET A 154 -4.53 3.84 1.38
N GLY A 155 -3.65 3.41 2.28
CA GLY A 155 -2.22 3.34 2.07
C GLY A 155 -1.84 2.58 0.79
N PRO A 156 -2.00 1.27 0.70
CA PRO A 156 -1.65 0.47 -0.48
C PRO A 156 -2.49 0.82 -1.71
N PHE A 157 -3.79 1.12 -1.55
CA PHE A 157 -4.63 1.50 -2.68
C PHE A 157 -4.15 2.79 -3.32
N TRP A 158 -3.95 3.87 -2.55
CA TRP A 158 -3.53 5.16 -3.08
C TRP A 158 -2.07 5.16 -3.54
N ARG A 159 -1.15 4.52 -2.82
CA ARG A 159 0.29 4.56 -3.15
C ARG A 159 0.68 3.61 -4.28
N HIS A 160 -0.08 2.54 -4.49
CA HIS A 160 0.30 1.47 -5.41
C HIS A 160 -0.78 1.17 -6.44
N PHE A 161 -1.91 0.58 -6.04
CA PHE A 161 -2.88 0.02 -6.98
C PHE A 161 -3.47 1.04 -7.95
N VAL A 162 -3.80 2.26 -7.50
CA VAL A 162 -4.35 3.33 -8.36
C VAL A 162 -3.34 3.83 -9.40
N HIS A 163 -2.05 3.78 -9.10
CA HIS A 163 -1.02 4.34 -9.97
C HIS A 163 -0.39 3.35 -10.95
N ASP A 164 -0.69 2.08 -10.77
CA ASP A 164 -0.19 1.02 -11.64
C ASP A 164 -1.31 0.59 -12.61
N PRO A 165 -1.09 0.63 -13.95
CA PRO A 165 -2.14 0.45 -14.95
C PRO A 165 -2.96 -0.84 -14.83
N THR A 166 -2.31 -1.96 -14.52
CA THR A 166 -2.99 -3.26 -14.44
C THR A 166 -3.91 -3.36 -13.23
N PRO A 167 -3.47 -3.15 -11.99
CA PRO A 167 -4.37 -3.24 -10.85
C PRO A 167 -5.41 -2.12 -10.81
N ALA A 168 -5.10 -0.92 -11.33
CA ALA A 168 -6.07 0.16 -11.44
C ALA A 168 -7.24 -0.20 -12.35
N ARG A 169 -6.97 -0.84 -13.49
CA ARG A 169 -8.04 -1.33 -14.38
C ARG A 169 -8.87 -2.42 -13.72
N LEU A 170 -8.23 -3.40 -13.08
CA LEU A 170 -8.93 -4.45 -12.35
C LEU A 170 -9.85 -3.88 -11.26
N MET A 171 -9.40 -2.84 -10.57
CA MET A 171 -10.21 -2.13 -9.57
C MET A 171 -11.42 -1.45 -10.22
N GLN A 172 -11.25 -0.74 -11.34
CA GLN A 172 -12.35 -0.10 -12.08
C GLN A 172 -13.37 -1.11 -12.62
N ASP A 173 -12.91 -2.29 -13.03
CA ASP A 173 -13.77 -3.33 -13.58
C ASP A 173 -14.57 -4.08 -12.50
N ARG A 174 -14.05 -4.20 -11.29
CA ARG A 174 -14.62 -5.02 -10.21
C ARG A 174 -15.25 -4.22 -9.06
N ALA A 175 -14.75 -3.03 -8.80
CA ALA A 175 -15.18 -2.18 -7.69
C ALA A 175 -15.26 -0.71 -8.16
N PRO A 176 -16.16 -0.40 -9.14
CA PRO A 176 -16.31 0.93 -9.72
C PRO A 176 -16.83 1.98 -8.73
#